data_10e732dfdf693c89053f0ac79212a7ef
#
_entry.id   10e732dfdf693c89053f0ac79212a7ef
#
_cell.length_a   1.000
_cell.length_b   1.000
_cell.length_c   1.000
_cell.angle_alpha   90.00
_cell.angle_beta   90.00
_cell.angle_gamma   90.00
#
_symmetry.space_group_name_H-M   'P 1'
#
loop_
_entity.id
_entity.type
_entity.pdbx_description
1 polymer ?
#
loop_
_entity_poly.entity_id
_entity_poly.type
_entity_poly.pdbx_seq_one_letter_code
_entity_poly.pdbx_strand_id
1 'polypeptide(L)'
;KAFTLFLLMNVFAFLWSILFFIPGVIAYFRYSLAFYILADNPELSAMECLRRSKIMMRGNKGYLFGLNLSFFGWALLAILAVVLMTDTVILFVPYVNIYITSIMQIFLLIPTYILMSYINTANGLFYEIASGHLRQIDNQMY
;
A
#
# COMPACT_ATOMS: atom_id res chain seq x y z
N LYS A 1 19.94 -20.73 -28.51
CA LYS A 1 18.68 -21.45 -28.20
C LYS A 1 18.37 -21.38 -26.69
N ALA A 2 19.30 -21.77 -25.79
CA ALA A 2 19.08 -21.75 -24.33
C ALA A 2 18.83 -20.33 -23.81
N PHE A 3 19.61 -19.35 -24.27
CA PHE A 3 19.43 -17.94 -23.88
C PHE A 3 18.06 -17.36 -24.31
N THR A 4 17.62 -17.70 -25.53
CA THR A 4 16.30 -17.26 -26.02
C THR A 4 15.18 -17.89 -25.19
N LEU A 5 15.31 -19.13 -24.79
CA LEU A 5 14.35 -19.84 -23.96
C LEU A 5 14.28 -19.24 -22.55
N PHE A 6 15.42 -18.93 -21.95
CA PHE A 6 15.51 -18.24 -20.67
C PHE A 6 14.84 -16.87 -20.73
N LEU A 7 15.09 -16.08 -21.77
CA LEU A 7 14.53 -14.75 -21.96
C LEU A 7 13.00 -14.82 -22.13
N LEU A 8 12.51 -15.76 -22.94
CA LEU A 8 11.08 -16.01 -23.12
C LEU A 8 10.38 -16.38 -21.80
N MET A 9 10.96 -17.29 -21.02
CA MET A 9 10.41 -17.68 -19.71
C MET A 9 10.31 -16.50 -18.76
N ASN A 10 11.32 -15.62 -18.69
CA ASN A 10 11.28 -14.43 -17.85
C ASN A 10 10.24 -13.43 -18.33
N VAL A 11 10.13 -13.20 -19.63
CA VAL A 11 9.10 -12.30 -20.18
C VAL A 11 7.70 -12.83 -19.90
N PHE A 12 7.45 -14.13 -20.07
CA PHE A 12 6.16 -14.73 -19.73
C PHE A 12 5.85 -14.63 -18.23
N ALA A 13 6.82 -14.95 -17.37
CA ALA A 13 6.67 -14.83 -15.92
C ALA A 13 6.34 -13.39 -15.50
N PHE A 14 7.01 -12.40 -16.10
CA PHE A 14 6.78 -10.98 -15.87
C PHE A 14 5.37 -10.53 -16.32
N LEU A 15 4.95 -10.94 -17.52
CA LEU A 15 3.59 -10.67 -18.03
C LEU A 15 2.51 -11.28 -17.13
N TRP A 16 2.68 -12.52 -16.67
CA TRP A 16 1.76 -13.17 -15.74
C TRP A 16 1.73 -12.45 -14.39
N SER A 17 2.86 -12.00 -13.88
CA SER A 17 2.94 -11.23 -12.63
C SER A 17 2.13 -9.93 -12.74
N ILE A 18 2.26 -9.19 -13.83
CA ILE A 18 1.47 -7.97 -14.08
C ILE A 18 -0.02 -8.29 -14.19
N LEU A 19 -0.38 -9.36 -14.92
CA LEU A 19 -1.77 -9.74 -15.14
C LEU A 19 -2.49 -10.08 -13.82
N PHE A 20 -1.83 -10.76 -12.89
CA PHE A 20 -2.39 -11.07 -11.56
C PHE A 20 -2.30 -9.89 -10.58
N PHE A 21 -1.28 -9.05 -10.72
CA PHE A 21 -1.07 -7.90 -9.83
C PHE A 21 -2.19 -6.87 -9.96
N ILE A 22 -2.59 -6.52 -11.18
CA ILE A 22 -3.62 -5.50 -11.42
C ILE A 22 -4.97 -5.85 -10.78
N PRO A 23 -5.57 -7.03 -11.00
CA PRO A 23 -6.84 -7.37 -10.34
C PRO A 23 -6.69 -7.52 -8.83
N GLY A 24 -5.53 -7.97 -8.33
CA GLY A 24 -5.24 -8.02 -6.90
C GLY A 24 -5.25 -6.64 -6.26
N VAL A 25 -4.59 -5.68 -6.87
CA VAL A 25 -4.58 -4.27 -6.41
C VAL A 25 -5.99 -3.68 -6.44
N ILE A 26 -6.75 -3.91 -7.50
CA ILE A 26 -8.14 -3.44 -7.60
C ILE A 26 -9.01 -4.05 -6.50
N ALA A 27 -8.86 -5.35 -6.22
CA ALA A 27 -9.58 -6.03 -5.15
C ALA A 27 -9.17 -5.48 -3.78
N TYR A 28 -7.89 -5.27 -3.54
CA TYR A 28 -7.36 -4.66 -2.32
C TYR A 28 -8.01 -3.30 -2.05
N PHE A 29 -8.03 -2.40 -3.01
CA PHE A 29 -8.67 -1.09 -2.86
C PHE A 29 -10.19 -1.19 -2.66
N ARG A 30 -10.87 -2.18 -3.27
CA ARG A 30 -12.30 -2.39 -3.06
C ARG A 30 -12.66 -2.73 -1.62
N TYR A 31 -11.76 -3.39 -0.91
CA TYR A 31 -12.00 -3.89 0.45
C TYR A 31 -11.22 -3.14 1.52
N SER A 32 -10.38 -2.18 1.13
CA SER A 32 -9.53 -1.42 2.07
C SER A 32 -10.31 -0.68 3.15
N LEU A 33 -11.50 -0.19 2.81
CA LEU A 33 -12.34 0.54 3.76
C LEU A 33 -13.19 -0.36 4.66
N ALA A 34 -13.23 -1.67 4.44
CA ALA A 34 -14.06 -2.58 5.22
C ALA A 34 -13.70 -2.58 6.72
N PHE A 35 -12.42 -2.45 7.05
CA PHE A 35 -11.96 -2.36 8.43
C PHE A 35 -12.41 -1.06 9.12
N TYR A 36 -12.43 0.07 8.42
CA TYR A 36 -12.94 1.33 8.94
C TYR A 36 -14.45 1.26 9.19
N ILE A 37 -15.20 0.63 8.26
CA ILE A 37 -16.65 0.40 8.42
C ILE A 37 -16.94 -0.49 9.62
N LEU A 38 -16.13 -1.54 9.83
CA LEU A 38 -16.28 -2.44 10.98
C LEU A 38 -15.98 -1.73 12.30
N ALA A 39 -14.99 -0.82 12.32
CA ALA A 39 -14.66 -0.03 13.49
C ALA A 39 -15.78 0.93 13.89
N ASP A 40 -16.45 1.53 12.91
CA ASP A 40 -17.59 2.44 13.13
C ASP A 40 -18.88 1.68 13.50
N ASN A 41 -19.04 0.46 13.00
CA ASN A 41 -20.26 -0.34 13.18
C ASN A 41 -19.91 -1.79 13.50
N PRO A 42 -19.50 -2.08 14.74
CA PRO A 42 -19.05 -3.42 15.13
C PRO A 42 -20.15 -4.49 15.08
N GLU A 43 -21.41 -4.09 14.99
CA GLU A 43 -22.58 -4.97 14.89
C GLU A 43 -22.78 -5.57 13.48
N LEU A 44 -22.09 -5.01 12.47
CA LEU A 44 -22.21 -5.47 11.09
C LEU A 44 -21.44 -6.78 10.88
N SER A 45 -22.01 -7.66 10.05
CA SER A 45 -21.28 -8.84 9.61
C SER A 45 -20.12 -8.47 8.68
N ALA A 46 -19.07 -9.28 8.66
CA ALA A 46 -17.91 -9.07 7.77
C ALA A 46 -18.31 -8.93 6.30
N MET A 47 -19.31 -9.72 5.86
CA MET A 47 -19.83 -9.65 4.49
C MET A 47 -20.51 -8.32 4.19
N GLU A 48 -21.24 -7.77 5.15
CA GLU A 48 -21.90 -6.49 4.99
C GLU A 48 -20.88 -5.34 4.96
N CYS A 49 -19.82 -5.40 5.77
CA CYS A 49 -18.71 -4.44 5.72
C CYS A 49 -18.03 -4.46 4.35
N LEU A 50 -17.77 -5.64 3.78
CA LEU A 50 -17.20 -5.77 2.43
C LEU A 50 -18.15 -5.21 1.35
N ARG A 51 -19.44 -5.45 1.48
CA ARG A 51 -20.46 -4.94 0.55
C ARG A 51 -20.51 -3.41 0.58
N ARG A 52 -20.55 -2.81 1.75
CA ARG A 52 -20.56 -1.35 1.94
C ARG A 52 -19.27 -0.71 1.44
N SER A 53 -18.11 -1.30 1.75
CA SER A 53 -16.81 -0.84 1.23
C SER A 53 -16.80 -0.84 -0.31
N LYS A 54 -17.32 -1.89 -0.94
CA LYS A 54 -17.43 -2.00 -2.39
C LYS A 54 -18.32 -0.89 -2.99
N ILE A 55 -19.43 -0.54 -2.35
CA ILE A 55 -20.34 0.53 -2.79
C ILE A 55 -19.65 1.89 -2.62
N MET A 56 -19.05 2.15 -1.46
CA MET A 56 -18.35 3.39 -1.13
C MET A 56 -17.18 3.67 -2.09
N MET A 57 -16.49 2.62 -2.53
CA MET A 57 -15.39 2.71 -3.49
C MET A 57 -15.84 2.84 -4.95
N ARG A 58 -17.15 2.73 -5.23
CA ARG A 58 -17.66 2.91 -6.58
C ARG A 58 -17.57 4.39 -6.97
N GLY A 59 -16.73 4.69 -7.97
CA GLY A 59 -16.42 6.07 -8.40
C GLY A 59 -15.17 6.69 -7.73
N ASN A 60 -14.83 6.28 -6.51
CA ASN A 60 -13.76 6.89 -5.72
C ASN A 60 -12.41 6.14 -5.78
N LYS A 61 -12.34 5.00 -6.50
CA LYS A 61 -11.12 4.18 -6.59
C LYS A 61 -9.91 4.94 -7.14
N GLY A 62 -10.15 5.81 -8.12
CA GLY A 62 -9.09 6.61 -8.74
C GLY A 62 -8.45 7.59 -7.77
N TYR A 63 -9.23 8.21 -6.90
CA TYR A 63 -8.73 9.13 -5.88
C TYR A 63 -7.90 8.42 -4.82
N LEU A 64 -8.39 7.28 -4.30
CA LEU A 64 -7.63 6.48 -3.34
C LEU A 64 -6.37 5.89 -3.97
N PHE A 65 -6.45 5.43 -5.21
CA PHE A 65 -5.29 4.95 -5.96
C PHE A 65 -4.24 6.05 -6.14
N GLY A 66 -4.65 7.25 -6.57
CA GLY A 66 -3.76 8.40 -6.73
C GLY A 66 -3.09 8.81 -5.41
N LEU A 67 -3.85 8.84 -4.30
CA LEU A 67 -3.33 9.10 -2.97
C LEU A 67 -2.24 8.10 -2.59
N ASN A 68 -2.53 6.80 -2.70
CA ASN A 68 -1.58 5.75 -2.37
C ASN A 68 -0.38 5.70 -3.34
N LEU A 69 -0.58 6.02 -4.62
CA LEU A 69 0.50 6.12 -5.60
C LEU A 69 1.48 7.24 -5.26
N SER A 70 0.99 8.38 -4.77
CA SER A 70 1.84 9.47 -4.28
C SER A 70 2.72 9.01 -3.12
N PHE A 71 2.18 8.27 -2.17
CA PHE A 71 2.96 7.71 -1.06
C PHE A 71 3.91 6.60 -1.50
N PHE A 72 3.54 5.83 -2.54
CA PHE A 72 4.40 4.79 -3.10
C PHE A 72 5.72 5.35 -3.63
N GLY A 73 5.71 6.52 -4.28
CA GLY A 73 6.92 7.21 -4.70
C GLY A 73 7.85 7.54 -3.52
N TRP A 74 7.30 8.04 -2.43
CA TRP A 74 8.07 8.31 -1.21
C TRP A 74 8.60 7.04 -0.54
N ALA A 75 7.80 5.96 -0.54
CA ALA A 75 8.23 4.66 -0.02
C ALA A 75 9.40 4.08 -0.84
N LEU A 76 9.35 4.17 -2.17
CA LEU A 76 10.46 3.76 -3.03
C LEU A 76 11.73 4.56 -2.76
N LEU A 77 11.63 5.89 -2.59
CA LEU A 77 12.76 6.74 -2.24
C LEU A 77 13.36 6.33 -0.88
N ALA A 78 12.53 6.04 0.10
CA ALA A 78 12.99 5.59 1.41
C ALA A 78 13.72 4.24 1.33
N ILE A 79 13.17 3.27 0.59
CA ILE A 79 13.79 1.96 0.36
C ILE A 79 15.14 2.14 -0.36
N LEU A 80 15.19 2.94 -1.41
CA LEU A 80 16.41 3.20 -2.17
C LEU A 80 17.48 3.84 -1.28
N ALA A 81 17.11 4.80 -0.43
CA ALA A 81 18.03 5.42 0.52
C ALA A 81 18.61 4.38 1.50
N VAL A 82 17.77 3.47 2.02
CA VAL A 82 18.21 2.38 2.93
C VAL A 82 19.21 1.46 2.22
N VAL A 83 18.90 1.02 1.00
CA VAL A 83 19.77 0.13 0.21
C VAL A 83 21.11 0.80 -0.05
N LEU A 84 21.12 2.03 -0.58
CA LEU A 84 22.35 2.75 -0.90
C LEU A 84 23.21 3.00 0.34
N MET A 85 22.61 3.37 1.48
CA MET A 85 23.33 3.54 2.73
C MET A 85 23.96 2.24 3.22
N THR A 86 23.21 1.13 3.14
CA THR A 86 23.72 -0.18 3.57
C THR A 86 24.88 -0.64 2.71
N ASP A 87 24.77 -0.54 1.39
CA ASP A 87 25.83 -0.91 0.46
C ASP A 87 27.08 -0.04 0.62
N THR A 88 26.89 1.27 0.83
CA THR A 88 28.01 2.19 1.06
C THR A 88 28.78 1.83 2.34
N VAL A 89 28.09 1.52 3.43
CA VAL A 89 28.70 1.14 4.71
C VAL A 89 29.50 -0.17 4.53
N ILE A 90 28.95 -1.17 3.86
CA ILE A 90 29.63 -2.44 3.62
C ILE A 90 30.89 -2.26 2.75
N LEU A 91 30.84 -1.37 1.76
CA LEU A 91 31.93 -1.13 0.84
C LEU A 91 33.12 -0.38 1.49
N PHE A 92 32.82 0.66 2.29
CA PHE A 92 33.85 1.55 2.85
C PHE A 92 34.36 1.14 4.23
N VAL A 93 33.64 0.27 4.94
CA VAL A 93 34.03 -0.15 6.30
C VAL A 93 34.00 -1.69 6.37
N PRO A 94 35.03 -2.37 5.80
CA PRO A 94 35.06 -3.83 5.67
C PRO A 94 35.08 -4.60 7.01
N TYR A 95 35.28 -3.90 8.13
CA TYR A 95 35.28 -4.46 9.48
C TYR A 95 34.10 -4.01 10.34
N VAL A 96 33.02 -3.51 9.74
CA VAL A 96 31.84 -3.13 10.53
C VAL A 96 31.22 -4.37 11.14
N ASN A 97 31.17 -4.38 12.46
CA ASN A 97 30.52 -5.44 13.20
C ASN A 97 29.03 -5.48 12.84
N ILE A 98 28.47 -6.68 12.65
CA ILE A 98 27.07 -6.92 12.32
C ILE A 98 26.11 -6.20 13.27
N TYR A 99 26.49 -5.98 14.52
CA TYR A 99 25.69 -5.23 15.49
C TYR A 99 25.55 -3.74 15.11
N ILE A 100 26.59 -3.11 14.56
CA ILE A 100 26.56 -1.70 14.15
C ILE A 100 25.63 -1.53 12.93
N THR A 101 25.74 -2.44 11.95
CA THR A 101 24.83 -2.43 10.78
C THR A 101 23.38 -2.65 11.18
N SER A 102 23.12 -3.54 12.14
CA SER A 102 21.76 -3.79 12.65
C SER A 102 21.18 -2.56 13.36
N ILE A 103 21.97 -1.87 14.18
CA ILE A 103 21.56 -0.64 14.85
C ILE A 103 21.25 0.47 13.81
N MET A 104 22.12 0.64 12.82
CA MET A 104 21.86 1.60 11.73
C MET A 104 20.58 1.28 10.96
N GLN A 105 20.31 0.01 10.67
CA GLN A 105 19.07 -0.40 10.01
C GLN A 105 17.82 -0.07 10.85
N ILE A 106 17.87 -0.24 12.16
CA ILE A 106 16.78 0.13 13.07
C ILE A 106 16.50 1.63 12.96
N PHE A 107 17.54 2.48 12.97
CA PHE A 107 17.36 3.93 12.80
C PHE A 107 16.74 4.31 11.45
N LEU A 108 17.07 3.60 10.37
CA LEU A 108 16.52 3.82 9.04
C LEU A 108 15.05 3.35 8.92
N LEU A 109 14.57 2.48 9.81
CA LEU A 109 13.16 2.08 9.87
C LEU A 109 12.26 3.18 10.45
N ILE A 110 12.78 4.10 11.27
CA ILE A 110 11.97 5.17 11.89
C ILE A 110 11.24 6.02 10.85
N PRO A 111 11.87 6.56 9.78
CA PRO A 111 11.15 7.29 8.74
C PRO A 111 10.07 6.47 8.04
N THR A 112 10.30 5.16 7.89
CA THR A 112 9.33 4.24 7.28
C THR A 112 8.08 4.10 8.16
N TYR A 113 8.23 3.98 9.47
CA TYR A 113 7.10 3.95 10.41
C TYR A 113 6.33 5.27 10.44
N ILE A 114 7.02 6.40 10.38
CA ILE A 114 6.38 7.73 10.30
C ILE A 114 5.56 7.83 9.01
N LEU A 115 6.12 7.41 7.88
CA LEU A 115 5.42 7.39 6.60
C LEU A 115 4.18 6.48 6.64
N MET A 116 4.30 5.30 7.25
CA MET A 116 3.18 4.36 7.40
C MET A 116 2.05 4.95 8.24
N SER A 117 2.38 5.65 9.32
CA SER A 117 1.41 6.38 10.15
C SER A 117 0.69 7.46 9.34
N TYR A 118 1.41 8.18 8.50
CA TYR A 118 0.84 9.22 7.63
C TYR A 118 -0.12 8.64 6.59
N ILE A 119 0.24 7.52 5.96
CA ILE A 119 -0.61 6.78 5.00
C ILE A 119 -1.91 6.32 5.68
N ASN A 120 -1.82 5.77 6.89
CA ASN A 120 -2.99 5.30 7.62
C ASN A 120 -3.93 6.47 7.99
N THR A 121 -3.38 7.60 8.40
CA THR A 121 -4.16 8.82 8.68
C THR A 121 -4.84 9.35 7.42
N ALA A 122 -4.14 9.40 6.30
CA ALA A 122 -4.69 9.84 5.03
C ALA A 122 -5.82 8.93 4.52
N ASN A 123 -5.68 7.61 4.70
CA ASN A 123 -6.73 6.64 4.37
C ASN A 123 -7.95 6.78 5.30
N GLY A 124 -7.73 7.08 6.59
CA GLY A 124 -8.80 7.38 7.54
C GLY A 124 -9.59 8.63 7.17
N LEU A 125 -8.91 9.71 6.82
CA LEU A 125 -9.55 10.94 6.32
C LEU A 125 -10.33 10.69 5.02
N PHE A 126 -9.79 9.90 4.11
CA PHE A 126 -10.50 9.51 2.90
C PHE A 126 -11.79 8.75 3.22
N TYR A 127 -11.75 7.86 4.20
CA TYR A 127 -12.94 7.14 4.67
C TYR A 127 -14.00 8.10 5.24
N GLU A 128 -13.61 9.07 6.07
CA GLU A 128 -14.54 10.06 6.63
C GLU A 128 -15.23 10.89 5.54
N ILE A 129 -14.47 11.34 4.54
CA ILE A 129 -15.03 12.09 3.41
C ILE A 129 -15.99 11.20 2.59
N ALA A 130 -15.61 9.97 2.29
CA ALA A 130 -16.43 9.05 1.53
C ALA A 130 -17.70 8.63 2.27
N SER A 131 -17.63 8.42 3.59
CA SER A 131 -18.80 8.10 4.44
C SER A 131 -19.74 9.28 4.61
N GLY A 132 -19.21 10.50 4.73
CA GLY A 132 -19.98 11.74 4.81
C GLY A 132 -20.80 11.99 3.53
N HIS A 133 -20.24 11.69 2.38
CA HIS A 133 -20.94 11.79 1.11
C HIS A 133 -22.12 10.81 1.00
N LEU A 134 -21.96 9.57 1.48
CA LEU A 134 -23.05 8.60 1.52
C LEU A 134 -24.18 8.99 2.47
N ARG A 135 -23.87 9.57 3.63
CA ARG A 135 -24.89 10.10 4.57
C ARG A 135 -25.73 11.22 3.95
N GLN A 136 -25.11 12.08 3.14
CA GLN A 136 -25.85 13.13 2.43
C GLN A 136 -26.79 12.56 1.38
N ILE A 137 -26.39 11.53 0.65
CA ILE A 137 -27.24 10.87 -0.35
C ILE A 137 -28.41 10.17 0.32
N ASP A 138 -28.18 9.50 1.44
CA ASP A 138 -29.22 8.79 2.21
C ASP A 138 -30.28 9.76 2.75
N ASN A 139 -29.84 10.91 3.27
CA ASN A 139 -30.72 11.98 3.75
C ASN A 139 -31.51 12.71 2.64
N GLN A 140 -31.09 12.59 1.38
CA GLN A 140 -31.82 13.18 0.24
C GLN A 140 -32.84 12.23 -0.37
N MET A 141 -32.80 10.92 -0.04
CA MET A 141 -33.73 9.91 -0.54
C MET A 141 -34.95 9.70 0.36
N TYR A 142 -34.99 10.30 1.54
CA TYR A 142 -36.09 10.33 2.50
C TYR A 142 -36.62 11.76 2.68
#